data_6a7879c6204fe32ea7c7ed49ce05b23a
#
_entry.id   6a7879c6204fe32ea7c7ed49ce05b23a
#
_cell.length_a   1.000
_cell.length_b   1.000
_cell.length_c   1.000
_cell.angle_alpha   90.00
_cell.angle_beta   90.00
_cell.angle_gamma   90.00
#
_symmetry.space_group_name_H-M   'P 1'
#
loop_
_entity.id
_entity.type
_entity.pdbx_description
1 polymer ?
#
loop_
_entity_poly.entity_id
_entity_poly.type
_entity_poly.pdbx_seq_one_letter_code
_entity_poly.pdbx_strand_id
1 'polypeptide(L)'
;MTNKSTAADRRAFPRAQAEVPVEVVRPDILDVRPLAATLLDISQNGALVLSNVIIPDGEWIVIRPDRKGPGYGEEVTAIVERNLAPNQPRAKLACRFPQPVDYSVLRLFM
;
A
#
# COMPACT_ATOMS: atom_id res chain seq x y z
N MET A 1 24.08 16.55 7.07
CA MET A 1 23.63 15.92 7.23
C MET A 1 22.50 15.63 7.68
N THR A 2 21.98 15.16 8.03
CA THR A 2 21.06 14.76 8.74
C THR A 2 19.77 15.38 8.71
N ASN A 3 19.55 16.40 8.03
CA ASN A 3 18.31 17.08 8.10
C ASN A 3 17.16 16.38 7.46
N LYS A 4 17.43 15.54 6.52
CA LYS A 4 16.36 14.77 5.94
C LYS A 4 15.79 13.80 6.95
N SER A 5 16.59 13.31 7.85
CA SER A 5 16.05 12.44 8.85
C SER A 5 15.17 13.19 9.82
N THR A 6 15.41 14.46 10.00
CA THR A 6 14.54 15.28 10.83
C THR A 6 13.13 15.31 10.28
N ALA A 7 12.98 15.43 8.98
CA ALA A 7 11.66 15.42 8.39
C ALA A 7 10.97 14.06 8.60
N ALA A 8 11.72 13.00 8.48
CA ALA A 8 11.16 11.68 8.73
C ALA A 8 10.78 11.50 10.18
N ASP A 9 11.55 12.08 11.09
CA ASP A 9 11.30 11.91 12.51
C ASP A 9 10.02 12.59 12.99
N ARG A 10 9.45 13.46 12.20
CA ARG A 10 8.20 14.10 12.55
C ARG A 10 7.00 13.23 12.38
N ARG A 11 7.14 12.09 11.76
CA ARG A 11 6.04 11.17 11.56
C ARG A 11 5.79 10.41 12.84
N ALA A 12 4.51 10.13 13.09
CA ALA A 12 4.14 9.38 14.27
C ALA A 12 4.66 7.94 14.23
N PHE A 13 4.79 7.38 13.02
CA PHE A 13 5.19 5.98 12.84
C PHE A 13 6.26 5.88 11.77
N PRO A 14 7.13 4.87 11.89
CA PRO A 14 8.10 4.60 10.85
C PRO A 14 7.43 4.33 9.50
N ARG A 15 8.12 4.65 8.45
CA ARG A 15 7.64 4.46 7.09
C ARG A 15 8.70 3.79 6.27
N ALA A 16 8.31 2.76 5.52
CA ALA A 16 9.22 2.12 4.58
C ALA A 16 9.01 2.72 3.20
N GLN A 17 10.09 3.13 2.57
CA GLN A 17 10.06 3.68 1.23
C GLN A 17 10.86 2.77 0.34
N ALA A 18 10.20 1.80 -0.25
CA ALA A 18 10.84 0.87 -1.15
C ALA A 18 9.82 0.44 -2.17
N GLU A 19 10.27 0.17 -3.39
CA GLU A 19 9.39 -0.33 -4.42
C GLU A 19 9.25 -1.83 -4.23
N VAL A 20 8.18 -2.25 -3.62
CA VAL A 20 7.93 -3.65 -3.30
C VAL A 20 6.79 -4.17 -4.14
N PRO A 21 6.99 -5.25 -4.92
CA PRO A 21 5.90 -5.85 -5.67
C PRO A 21 4.85 -6.41 -4.72
N VAL A 22 3.59 -6.11 -5.01
CA VAL A 22 2.46 -6.61 -4.23
C VAL A 22 1.35 -7.01 -5.17
N GLU A 23 0.37 -7.72 -4.63
CA GLU A 23 -0.90 -7.96 -5.30
C GLU A 23 -1.98 -7.16 -4.61
N VAL A 24 -2.89 -6.61 -5.41
CA VAL A 24 -4.06 -5.91 -4.90
C VAL A 24 -5.29 -6.69 -5.29
N VAL A 25 -6.09 -7.07 -4.32
CA VAL A 25 -7.34 -7.77 -4.53
C VAL A 25 -8.48 -6.79 -4.30
N ARG A 26 -9.49 -6.85 -5.16
CA ARG A 26 -10.66 -5.98 -5.07
C ARG A 26 -11.87 -6.84 -4.70
N PRO A 27 -12.12 -7.07 -3.40
CA PRO A 27 -13.14 -8.04 -2.98
C PRO A 27 -14.57 -7.66 -3.38
N ASP A 28 -14.83 -6.37 -3.60
CA ASP A 28 -16.18 -5.94 -3.96
C ASP A 28 -16.47 -6.07 -5.45
N ILE A 29 -15.50 -6.46 -6.24
CA ILE A 29 -15.65 -6.62 -7.69
C ILE A 29 -15.58 -8.11 -8.00
N LEU A 30 -16.64 -8.65 -8.57
CA LEU A 30 -16.69 -10.07 -8.91
C LEU A 30 -15.82 -10.37 -10.13
N ASP A 31 -15.22 -11.56 -10.11
CA ASP A 31 -14.45 -12.08 -11.24
C ASP A 31 -13.26 -11.25 -11.66
N VAL A 32 -12.76 -10.41 -10.76
CA VAL A 32 -11.55 -9.64 -11.03
C VAL A 32 -10.36 -10.38 -10.44
N ARG A 33 -9.36 -10.58 -11.28
CA ARG A 33 -8.11 -11.20 -10.82
C ARG A 33 -7.31 -10.23 -9.98
N PRO A 34 -6.47 -10.74 -9.07
CA PRO A 34 -5.55 -9.87 -8.36
C PRO A 34 -4.72 -9.06 -9.33
N LEU A 35 -4.49 -7.80 -8.99
CA LEU A 35 -3.70 -6.88 -9.80
C LEU A 35 -2.27 -6.86 -9.31
N ALA A 36 -1.32 -6.95 -10.22
CA ALA A 36 0.07 -6.68 -9.87
C ALA A 36 0.22 -5.19 -9.66
N ALA A 37 0.85 -4.81 -8.57
CA ALA A 37 1.04 -3.41 -8.23
C ALA A 37 2.39 -3.25 -7.51
N THR A 38 2.75 -2.00 -7.24
CA THR A 38 4.00 -1.70 -6.54
C THR A 38 3.68 -0.88 -5.31
N LEU A 39 4.12 -1.37 -4.16
CA LEU A 39 4.00 -0.63 -2.92
C LEU A 39 5.16 0.36 -2.86
N LEU A 40 4.85 1.63 -2.82
CA LEU A 40 5.87 2.69 -2.79
C LEU A 40 6.22 3.12 -1.38
N ASP A 41 5.26 2.97 -0.47
CA ASP A 41 5.42 3.49 0.88
C ASP A 41 4.38 2.81 1.77
N ILE A 42 4.76 2.49 2.99
CA ILE A 42 3.84 1.90 3.94
C ILE A 42 4.16 2.36 5.35
N SER A 43 3.11 2.58 6.13
CA SER A 43 3.22 2.89 7.55
C SER A 43 2.10 2.15 8.28
N GLN A 44 2.01 2.30 9.58
CA GLN A 44 0.95 1.62 10.33
C GLN A 44 -0.44 2.11 9.96
N ASN A 45 -0.57 3.31 9.41
CA ASN A 45 -1.87 3.90 9.12
C ASN A 45 -2.26 3.88 7.66
N GLY A 46 -1.36 3.58 6.76
CA GLY A 46 -1.69 3.61 5.34
C GLY A 46 -0.55 3.21 4.43
N ALA A 47 -0.83 3.24 3.15
CA ALA A 47 0.11 2.83 2.11
C ALA A 47 -0.06 3.68 0.86
N LEU A 48 1.00 3.73 0.07
CA LEU A 48 0.98 4.37 -1.23
C LEU A 48 1.28 3.29 -2.26
N VAL A 49 0.37 3.09 -3.19
CA VAL A 49 0.43 1.98 -4.14
C VAL A 49 0.39 2.52 -5.56
N LEU A 50 1.30 2.05 -6.39
CA LEU A 50 1.33 2.39 -7.81
C LEU A 50 0.63 1.27 -8.57
N SER A 51 -0.39 1.63 -9.36
CA SER A 51 -1.24 0.66 -10.03
C SER A 51 -1.49 1.06 -11.48
N ASN A 52 -1.58 0.07 -12.36
CA ASN A 52 -1.96 0.33 -13.76
C ASN A 52 -3.48 0.52 -13.89
N VAL A 53 -4.22 0.25 -12.84
CA VAL A 53 -5.68 0.35 -12.85
C VAL A 53 -6.08 1.43 -11.87
N ILE A 54 -7.01 2.29 -12.29
CA ILE A 54 -7.56 3.30 -11.41
C ILE A 54 -8.63 2.62 -10.56
N ILE A 55 -8.45 2.71 -9.25
CA ILE A 55 -9.42 2.17 -8.30
C ILE A 55 -10.13 3.34 -7.65
N PRO A 56 -11.46 3.36 -7.67
CA PRO A 56 -12.21 4.50 -7.17
C PRO A 56 -11.98 4.80 -5.70
N ASP A 57 -12.09 6.07 -5.34
CA ASP A 57 -12.01 6.49 -3.96
C ASP A 57 -13.10 5.80 -3.15
N GLY A 58 -12.73 5.37 -1.97
CA GLY A 58 -13.67 4.71 -1.06
C GLY A 58 -13.76 3.20 -1.24
N GLU A 59 -13.15 2.66 -2.28
CA GLU A 59 -13.21 1.21 -2.48
C GLU A 59 -12.26 0.50 -1.52
N TRP A 60 -12.72 -0.63 -0.98
CA TRP A 60 -11.92 -1.49 -0.12
C TRP A 60 -11.07 -2.41 -0.98
N ILE A 61 -9.82 -2.55 -0.61
CA ILE A 61 -8.89 -3.44 -1.28
C ILE A 61 -8.11 -4.24 -0.26
N VAL A 62 -7.48 -5.32 -0.72
CA VAL A 62 -6.58 -6.12 0.09
C VAL A 62 -5.22 -6.09 -0.57
N ILE A 63 -4.19 -5.76 0.19
CA ILE A 63 -2.81 -5.72 -0.29
C ILE A 63 -2.08 -6.90 0.32
N ARG A 64 -1.40 -7.67 -0.51
CA ARG A 64 -0.66 -8.84 -0.03
C ARG A 64 0.66 -8.98 -0.77
N PRO A 65 1.63 -9.68 -0.15
CA PRO A 65 2.92 -9.91 -0.81
C PRO A 65 2.73 -10.64 -2.12
N ASP A 66 3.53 -10.28 -3.11
CA ASP A 66 3.41 -10.81 -4.46
C ASP A 66 4.03 -12.18 -4.62
N ARG A 67 4.83 -12.64 -3.69
CA ARG A 67 5.56 -13.89 -3.87
C ARG A 67 5.55 -14.72 -2.61
N LYS A 68 5.73 -16.00 -2.79
CA LYS A 68 5.83 -16.94 -1.70
C LYS A 68 7.11 -16.71 -0.92
N GLY A 69 7.02 -16.85 0.38
CA GLY A 69 8.15 -16.64 1.26
C GLY A 69 7.63 -16.25 2.63
N PRO A 70 8.51 -15.74 3.48
CA PRO A 70 8.05 -15.20 4.76
C PRO A 70 6.98 -14.16 4.51
N GLY A 71 5.83 -14.31 5.14
CA GLY A 71 4.71 -13.40 4.93
C GLY A 71 3.73 -13.83 3.84
N TYR A 72 4.03 -14.87 3.09
CA TYR A 72 3.07 -15.34 2.11
C TYR A 72 1.78 -15.75 2.81
N GLY A 73 0.66 -15.25 2.32
CA GLY A 73 -0.64 -15.50 2.95
C GLY A 73 -1.08 -14.38 3.88
N GLU A 74 -0.18 -13.47 4.24
CA GLU A 74 -0.57 -12.30 5.02
C GLU A 74 -1.20 -11.25 4.13
N GLU A 75 -2.17 -10.55 4.67
CA GLU A 75 -2.92 -9.54 3.92
C GLU A 75 -3.20 -8.34 4.79
N VAL A 76 -3.30 -7.18 4.15
CA VAL A 76 -3.69 -5.96 4.83
C VAL A 76 -4.87 -5.35 4.07
N THR A 77 -5.94 -5.09 4.77
CA THR A 77 -7.11 -4.43 4.21
C THR A 77 -6.91 -2.93 4.22
N ALA A 78 -7.25 -2.28 3.13
CA ALA A 78 -7.09 -0.84 2.99
C ALA A 78 -8.28 -0.25 2.26
N ILE A 79 -8.46 1.05 2.40
CA ILE A 79 -9.48 1.81 1.70
C ILE A 79 -8.76 2.83 0.85
N VAL A 80 -9.06 2.86 -0.45
CA VAL A 80 -8.48 3.83 -1.36
C VAL A 80 -9.05 5.20 -1.01
N GLU A 81 -8.20 6.16 -0.69
CA GLU A 81 -8.66 7.50 -0.37
C GLU A 81 -8.65 8.40 -1.58
N ARG A 82 -7.60 8.33 -2.39
CA ARG A 82 -7.56 9.13 -3.61
C ARG A 82 -6.38 8.71 -4.50
N ASN A 83 -6.49 9.08 -5.75
CA ASN A 83 -5.39 8.93 -6.71
C ASN A 83 -4.61 10.24 -6.74
N LEU A 84 -3.33 10.18 -6.38
CA LEU A 84 -2.47 11.35 -6.32
C LEU A 84 -1.88 11.71 -7.69
N ALA A 85 -2.11 10.87 -8.70
CA ALA A 85 -1.56 11.10 -10.03
C ALA A 85 -2.66 10.93 -11.10
N PRO A 86 -3.72 11.76 -11.04
CA PRO A 86 -4.89 11.55 -11.90
C PRO A 86 -4.62 11.73 -13.39
N ASN A 87 -3.55 12.43 -13.74
CA ASN A 87 -3.23 12.70 -15.14
C ASN A 87 -2.06 11.86 -15.66
N GLN A 88 -1.65 10.86 -14.88
CA GLN A 88 -0.55 9.99 -15.25
C GLN A 88 -1.07 8.64 -15.75
N PRO A 89 -0.28 7.92 -16.56
CA PRO A 89 -0.69 6.61 -17.06
C PRO A 89 -0.90 5.59 -15.95
N ARG A 90 -0.21 5.73 -14.83
CA ARG A 90 -0.35 4.84 -13.69
C ARG A 90 -0.93 5.61 -12.52
N ALA A 91 -1.87 4.99 -11.83
CA ALA A 91 -2.48 5.59 -10.65
C ALA A 91 -1.54 5.46 -9.45
N LYS A 92 -1.47 6.50 -8.65
CA LYS A 92 -0.73 6.49 -7.40
C LYS A 92 -1.77 6.59 -6.29
N LEU A 93 -2.13 5.46 -5.74
CA LEU A 93 -3.26 5.36 -4.82
C LEU A 93 -2.82 5.56 -3.38
N ALA A 94 -3.35 6.61 -2.76
CA ALA A 94 -3.16 6.82 -1.34
C ALA A 94 -4.24 6.01 -0.63
N CYS A 95 -3.82 5.08 0.22
CA CYS A 95 -4.71 4.15 0.88
C CYS A 95 -4.60 4.31 2.40
N ARG A 96 -5.73 4.14 3.07
CA ARG A 96 -5.80 4.22 4.52
C ARG A 96 -6.13 2.83 5.08
N PHE A 97 -5.47 2.44 6.15
CA PHE A 97 -5.86 1.23 6.87
C PHE A 97 -6.95 1.58 7.86
N PRO A 98 -8.04 0.81 7.91
CA PRO A 98 -9.13 1.10 8.85
C PRO A 98 -8.70 0.98 10.31
N GLN A 99 -7.65 0.18 10.56
CA GLN A 99 -7.03 0.08 11.88
C GLN A 99 -5.53 0.06 11.69
N PRO A 100 -4.76 0.60 12.63
CA PRO A 100 -3.31 0.56 12.53
C PRO A 100 -2.81 -0.87 12.41
N VAL A 101 -1.84 -1.07 11.54
CA VAL A 101 -1.28 -2.39 11.27
C VAL A 101 -0.07 -2.59 12.17
N ASP A 102 0.04 -3.80 12.74
CA ASP A 102 1.17 -4.12 13.60
C ASP A 102 2.48 -4.05 12.83
N TYR A 103 3.52 -3.63 13.53
CA TYR A 103 4.84 -3.54 12.92
C TYR A 103 5.31 -4.89 12.38
N SER A 104 4.94 -5.96 13.06
CA SER A 104 5.31 -7.32 12.60
C SER A 104 4.74 -7.62 11.22
N VAL A 105 3.57 -7.07 10.90
CA VAL A 105 2.97 -7.23 9.58
C VAL A 105 3.63 -6.30 8.57
N LEU A 106 3.94 -5.06 8.97
CA LEU A 106 4.62 -4.12 8.09
C LEU A 106 5.93 -4.67 7.58
N ARG A 107 6.66 -5.37 8.43
CA ARG A 107 7.96 -5.93 8.06
C ARG A 107 7.88 -6.90 6.90
N LEU A 108 6.74 -7.50 6.67
CA LEU A 108 6.56 -8.44 5.57
C LEU A 108 6.49 -7.75 4.22
N PHE A 109 6.30 -6.44 4.23
CA PHE A 109 6.22 -5.62 3.02
C PHE A 109 7.45 -4.73 2.82
N MET A 110 8.45 -4.92 3.62
CA MET A 110 9.67 -4.10 3.54
C MET A 110 10.78 -4.75 2.73
#